data_fdc43b4f862c09d195b2c45865f7ea59
#
_entry.id   fdc43b4f862c09d195b2c45865f7ea59
#
_cell.length_a   1.000
_cell.length_b   1.000
_cell.length_c   1.000
_cell.angle_alpha   90.00
_cell.angle_beta   90.00
_cell.angle_gamma   90.00
#
_symmetry.space_group_name_H-M   'P 1'
#
loop_
_entity.id
_entity.type
_entity.pdbx_description
1 polymer ?
#
loop_
_entity_poly.entity_id
_entity_poly.type
_entity_poly.pdbx_seq_one_letter_code
_entity_poly.pdbx_strand_id
1 'polypeptide(L)'
;HLSIRRQRQMCIRDRVPAPEGVSDAPARALIFDSVYDTYRGVVTYVRVVDGALRHREKILMMSTGAAHEVLEIGVISPEMVPAQGLSVGEVGYLITGVKDVRQSRVGDTVTNASKPSEKDLGGYQHPKPMVYSGLFPIDAKDFPDLRDALDKLQLNDAALVYEPETSTALGFGFRVGFLGLLHMEIVRERLEREFDLDLISTAPSVVHHVLMEDGSTVTVTNPSEYPTSGRIAEVREPIVDATILSPAEYIGTILELCQQRRGVQQGLDYLSSDRVEIRYRLPLSEIVFDFFDQLKSRTKGYASLDYHEAGEHAADLVKAVSYTHLTLPTNREV
;
A
#
# COMPACT_ATOMS: atom_id res chain seq x y z
N HIS A 1 -22.13 28.47 24.60
CA HIS A 1 -21.47 27.40 23.80
C HIS A 1 -20.67 27.94 22.61
N LEU A 2 -21.12 28.99 21.90
CA LEU A 2 -20.38 29.58 20.76
C LEU A 2 -19.11 30.31 21.19
N SER A 3 -19.03 30.91 22.37
CA SER A 3 -17.84 31.60 22.87
C SER A 3 -16.69 30.61 23.20
N ILE A 4 -17.02 29.46 23.79
CA ILE A 4 -16.03 28.42 24.13
C ILE A 4 -15.46 27.79 22.85
N ARG A 5 -16.26 27.60 21.81
CA ARG A 5 -15.78 27.08 20.49
C ARG A 5 -14.83 28.08 19.83
N ARG A 6 -15.15 29.37 19.84
CA ARG A 6 -14.28 30.45 19.32
C ARG A 6 -12.97 30.55 20.12
N GLN A 7 -13.00 30.47 21.45
CA GLN A 7 -11.80 30.46 22.28
C GLN A 7 -10.91 29.26 21.97
N ARG A 8 -11.47 28.05 21.82
CA ARG A 8 -10.69 26.86 21.44
C ARG A 8 -10.05 27.00 20.05
N GLN A 9 -10.78 27.52 19.08
CA GLN A 9 -10.24 27.76 17.74
C GLN A 9 -9.13 28.82 17.74
N MET A 10 -9.27 29.89 18.52
CA MET A 10 -8.20 30.87 18.69
C MET A 10 -6.96 30.25 19.36
N CYS A 11 -7.11 29.50 20.45
CA CYS A 11 -6.00 28.82 21.10
C CYS A 11 -5.26 27.81 20.22
N ILE A 12 -5.96 27.11 19.33
CA ILE A 12 -5.34 26.19 18.37
C ILE A 12 -4.55 27.00 17.34
N ARG A 13 -5.15 28.02 16.75
CA ARG A 13 -4.50 28.87 15.74
C ARG A 13 -3.25 29.58 16.27
N ASP A 14 -3.30 30.07 17.49
CA ASP A 14 -2.19 30.80 18.12
C ASP A 14 -1.02 29.88 18.53
N ARG A 15 -1.24 28.55 18.62
CA ARG A 15 -0.21 27.56 18.99
C ARG A 15 0.35 26.79 17.80
N VAL A 16 -0.31 26.79 16.66
CA VAL A 16 0.19 26.17 15.44
C VAL A 16 1.19 27.13 14.79
N PRO A 17 2.47 26.73 14.64
CA PRO A 17 3.47 27.57 13.99
C PRO A 17 3.08 27.86 12.54
N ALA A 18 3.50 29.02 12.04
CA ALA A 18 3.34 29.35 10.63
C ALA A 18 4.16 28.36 9.77
N PRO A 19 3.72 28.10 8.52
CA PRO A 19 4.52 27.31 7.60
C PRO A 19 5.89 27.91 7.39
N GLU A 20 6.91 27.07 7.45
CA GLU A 20 8.30 27.46 7.14
C GLU A 20 8.51 27.33 5.63
N GLY A 21 9.27 28.26 5.02
CA GLY A 21 9.62 28.22 3.61
C GLY A 21 10.18 29.56 3.12
N VAL A 22 10.82 29.54 1.95
CA VAL A 22 11.46 30.71 1.33
C VAL A 22 10.67 31.15 0.10
N SER A 23 10.02 32.32 0.19
CA SER A 23 9.13 32.83 -0.86
C SER A 23 9.84 33.15 -2.19
N ASP A 24 11.11 33.55 -2.16
CA ASP A 24 11.87 33.93 -3.35
C ASP A 24 12.71 32.79 -3.94
N ALA A 25 12.64 31.60 -3.33
CA ALA A 25 13.28 30.39 -3.84
C ALA A 25 12.57 29.82 -5.08
N PRO A 26 13.22 28.93 -5.85
CA PRO A 26 12.51 28.11 -6.82
C PRO A 26 11.36 27.36 -6.17
N ALA A 27 10.22 27.27 -6.87
CA ALA A 27 9.06 26.59 -6.30
C ALA A 27 9.38 25.13 -6.01
N ARG A 28 8.96 24.68 -4.83
CA ARG A 28 8.90 23.27 -4.44
C ARG A 28 7.53 23.00 -3.84
N ALA A 29 6.74 22.20 -4.51
CA ALA A 29 5.45 21.79 -4.02
C ALA A 29 5.38 20.26 -3.95
N LEU A 30 4.92 19.73 -2.83
CA LEU A 30 4.75 18.30 -2.63
C LEU A 30 3.38 17.87 -3.14
N ILE A 31 3.34 16.85 -3.98
CA ILE A 31 2.10 16.16 -4.35
C ILE A 31 1.75 15.22 -3.19
N PHE A 32 0.65 15.47 -2.51
CA PHE A 32 0.20 14.60 -1.43
C PHE A 32 -1.02 13.75 -1.79
N ASP A 33 -1.72 14.10 -2.89
CA ASP A 33 -2.82 13.31 -3.45
C ASP A 33 -3.03 13.66 -4.93
N SER A 34 -3.65 12.74 -5.69
CA SER A 34 -4.04 12.96 -7.08
C SER A 34 -5.31 12.16 -7.37
N VAL A 35 -6.25 12.76 -8.08
CA VAL A 35 -7.53 12.13 -8.47
C VAL A 35 -7.72 12.26 -9.97
N TYR A 36 -8.25 11.22 -10.58
CA TYR A 36 -8.63 11.26 -11.98
C TYR A 36 -10.07 11.76 -12.14
N ASP A 37 -10.23 12.90 -12.81
CA ASP A 37 -11.52 13.45 -13.22
C ASP A 37 -11.73 13.18 -14.70
N THR A 38 -12.89 12.64 -15.09
CA THR A 38 -13.18 12.24 -16.47
C THR A 38 -13.19 13.43 -17.45
N TYR A 39 -13.44 14.63 -16.96
CA TYR A 39 -13.51 15.86 -17.77
C TYR A 39 -12.22 16.69 -17.72
N ARG A 40 -11.57 16.74 -16.57
CA ARG A 40 -10.41 17.59 -16.29
C ARG A 40 -9.07 16.84 -16.41
N GLY A 41 -9.11 15.53 -16.48
CA GLY A 41 -7.93 14.68 -16.42
C GLY A 41 -7.40 14.53 -14.98
N VAL A 42 -6.09 14.47 -14.81
CA VAL A 42 -5.49 14.33 -13.48
C VAL A 42 -5.56 15.67 -12.75
N VAL A 43 -6.24 15.67 -11.59
CA VAL A 43 -6.24 16.76 -10.62
C VAL A 43 -5.25 16.41 -9.54
N THR A 44 -4.21 17.20 -9.41
CA THR A 44 -3.10 16.98 -8.47
C THR A 44 -3.23 17.93 -7.29
N TYR A 45 -3.26 17.39 -6.07
CA TYR A 45 -3.28 18.17 -4.84
C TYR A 45 -1.86 18.40 -4.34
N VAL A 46 -1.53 19.66 -4.09
CA VAL A 46 -0.17 20.06 -3.73
C VAL A 46 -0.12 20.95 -2.50
N ARG A 47 0.97 20.84 -1.75
CA ARG A 47 1.36 21.78 -0.72
C ARG A 47 2.64 22.48 -1.17
N VAL A 48 2.60 23.80 -1.29
CA VAL A 48 3.78 24.61 -1.62
C VAL A 48 4.64 24.78 -0.36
N VAL A 49 5.89 24.34 -0.46
CA VAL A 49 6.88 24.46 0.63
C VAL A 49 7.75 25.69 0.42
N ASP A 50 8.25 25.90 -0.80
CA ASP A 50 9.04 27.09 -1.16
C ASP A 50 8.53 27.72 -2.45
N GLY A 51 8.81 29.00 -2.63
CA GLY A 51 8.48 29.75 -3.84
C GLY A 51 6.98 29.91 -4.07
N ALA A 52 6.58 29.91 -5.32
CA ALA A 52 5.17 30.01 -5.72
C ALA A 52 4.95 29.31 -7.08
N LEU A 53 3.75 28.74 -7.24
CA LEU A 53 3.24 28.23 -8.52
C LEU A 53 2.15 29.16 -9.04
N ARG A 54 2.11 29.41 -10.35
CA ARG A 54 1.16 30.33 -10.95
C ARG A 54 0.39 29.71 -12.12
N HIS A 55 -0.78 30.24 -12.37
CA HIS A 55 -1.59 29.89 -13.53
C HIS A 55 -0.82 30.15 -14.85
N ARG A 56 -0.93 29.24 -15.80
CA ARG A 56 -0.22 29.24 -17.09
C ARG A 56 1.30 29.16 -17.02
N GLU A 57 1.84 28.86 -15.87
CA GLU A 57 3.28 28.60 -15.75
C GLU A 57 3.61 27.16 -16.17
N LYS A 58 4.81 26.98 -16.72
CA LYS A 58 5.34 25.63 -16.97
C LYS A 58 5.97 25.08 -15.72
N ILE A 59 5.51 23.93 -15.29
CA ILE A 59 6.01 23.16 -14.14
C ILE A 59 6.73 21.92 -14.62
N LEU A 60 7.60 21.39 -13.76
CA LEU A 60 8.37 20.16 -13.95
C LEU A 60 8.08 19.22 -12.80
N MET A 61 7.70 17.98 -13.11
CA MET A 61 7.63 16.88 -12.16
C MET A 61 9.03 16.32 -11.98
N MET A 62 9.59 16.39 -10.77
CA MET A 62 11.02 16.11 -10.57
C MET A 62 11.35 14.63 -10.73
N SER A 63 10.46 13.70 -10.35
CA SER A 63 10.70 12.27 -10.43
C SER A 63 10.68 11.74 -11.88
N THR A 64 9.80 12.28 -12.71
CA THR A 64 9.61 11.81 -14.10
C THR A 64 10.32 12.68 -15.14
N GLY A 65 10.70 13.92 -14.75
CA GLY A 65 11.23 14.92 -15.69
C GLY A 65 10.18 15.48 -16.66
N ALA A 66 8.90 15.16 -16.45
CA ALA A 66 7.83 15.60 -17.33
C ALA A 66 7.49 17.07 -17.07
N ALA A 67 7.43 17.87 -18.14
CA ALA A 67 7.07 19.30 -18.07
C ALA A 67 5.64 19.51 -18.57
N HIS A 68 4.85 20.25 -17.80
CA HIS A 68 3.45 20.52 -18.09
C HIS A 68 3.13 22.00 -17.88
N GLU A 69 2.10 22.50 -18.58
CA GLU A 69 1.55 23.82 -18.32
C GLU A 69 0.41 23.72 -17.31
N VAL A 70 0.39 24.62 -16.33
CA VAL A 70 -0.71 24.72 -15.35
C VAL A 70 -1.92 25.37 -16.03
N LEU A 71 -2.91 24.55 -16.39
CA LEU A 71 -4.14 25.00 -17.02
C LEU A 71 -5.09 25.65 -16.03
N GLU A 72 -5.13 25.15 -14.81
CA GLU A 72 -5.88 25.69 -13.70
C GLU A 72 -5.13 25.45 -12.39
N ILE A 73 -5.18 26.39 -11.47
CA ILE A 73 -4.65 26.34 -10.12
C ILE A 73 -5.66 26.97 -9.18
N GLY A 74 -5.80 26.42 -7.99
CA GLY A 74 -6.75 26.95 -7.02
C GLY A 74 -6.69 26.30 -5.67
N VAL A 75 -7.63 26.69 -4.80
CA VAL A 75 -7.80 26.17 -3.44
C VAL A 75 -9.15 25.47 -3.30
N ILE A 76 -9.31 24.69 -2.24
CA ILE A 76 -10.58 24.01 -1.90
C ILE A 76 -11.22 24.72 -0.71
N SER A 77 -12.45 25.24 -0.90
CA SER A 77 -13.15 25.98 0.15
C SER A 77 -14.70 26.00 -0.04
N PRO A 78 -15.46 25.02 0.35
CA PRO A 78 -15.23 23.57 0.36
C PRO A 78 -15.10 22.98 -1.07
N GLU A 79 -15.55 23.74 -2.08
CA GLU A 79 -15.41 23.36 -3.49
C GLU A 79 -14.11 23.94 -4.08
N MET A 80 -13.76 23.47 -5.29
CA MET A 80 -12.61 24.00 -6.04
C MET A 80 -12.85 25.46 -6.43
N VAL A 81 -12.00 26.34 -5.92
CA VAL A 81 -12.04 27.78 -6.25
C VAL A 81 -10.77 28.15 -6.98
N PRO A 82 -10.85 28.53 -8.29
CA PRO A 82 -9.69 28.98 -9.06
C PRO A 82 -8.99 30.18 -8.43
N ALA A 83 -7.66 30.17 -8.46
CA ALA A 83 -6.79 31.25 -7.99
C ALA A 83 -5.74 31.61 -9.04
N GLN A 84 -5.01 32.71 -8.83
CA GLN A 84 -3.93 33.12 -9.73
C GLN A 84 -2.63 32.37 -9.44
N GLY A 85 -2.51 31.74 -8.27
CA GLY A 85 -1.34 30.99 -7.85
C GLY A 85 -1.46 30.47 -6.44
N LEU A 86 -0.48 29.69 -6.03
CA LEU A 86 -0.26 29.20 -4.67
C LEU A 86 1.14 29.61 -4.22
N SER A 87 1.24 30.11 -2.99
CA SER A 87 2.47 30.57 -2.35
C SER A 87 2.87 29.65 -1.19
N VAL A 88 4.01 29.96 -0.56
CA VAL A 88 4.58 29.19 0.56
C VAL A 88 3.51 28.89 1.62
N GLY A 89 3.40 27.62 1.99
CA GLY A 89 2.50 27.11 3.02
C GLY A 89 1.07 26.87 2.54
N GLU A 90 0.70 27.33 1.35
CA GLU A 90 -0.63 27.09 0.80
C GLU A 90 -0.79 25.68 0.26
N VAL A 91 -2.00 25.17 0.43
CA VAL A 91 -2.47 23.90 -0.07
C VAL A 91 -3.56 24.17 -1.11
N GLY A 92 -3.45 23.49 -2.25
CA GLY A 92 -4.41 23.65 -3.32
C GLY A 92 -4.33 22.55 -4.35
N TYR A 93 -4.90 22.80 -5.51
CA TYR A 93 -4.91 21.84 -6.62
C TYR A 93 -4.30 22.45 -7.89
N LEU A 94 -3.79 21.55 -8.72
CA LEU A 94 -3.27 21.84 -10.06
C LEU A 94 -4.01 20.96 -11.08
N ILE A 95 -4.39 21.55 -12.21
CA ILE A 95 -4.88 20.85 -13.39
C ILE A 95 -3.90 21.15 -14.53
N THR A 96 -3.26 20.12 -15.04
CA THR A 96 -2.21 20.24 -16.06
C THR A 96 -2.60 19.61 -17.40
N GLY A 97 -3.82 19.04 -17.49
CA GLY A 97 -4.27 18.32 -18.68
C GLY A 97 -3.51 17.02 -18.97
N VAL A 98 -2.75 16.54 -17.98
CA VAL A 98 -2.09 15.24 -18.04
C VAL A 98 -3.16 14.15 -18.11
N LYS A 99 -3.06 13.30 -19.13
CA LYS A 99 -3.92 12.13 -19.31
C LYS A 99 -3.26 10.85 -18.79
N ASP A 100 -1.93 10.81 -18.79
CA ASP A 100 -1.17 9.69 -18.28
C ASP A 100 -0.96 9.84 -16.78
N VAL A 101 -1.70 9.07 -16.04
CA VAL A 101 -1.70 9.00 -14.57
C VAL A 101 -0.31 8.77 -13.97
N ARG A 102 0.60 8.11 -14.69
CA ARG A 102 1.96 7.80 -14.24
C ARG A 102 2.87 9.00 -14.11
N GLN A 103 2.47 10.15 -14.70
CA GLN A 103 3.25 11.37 -14.69
C GLN A 103 3.00 12.26 -13.47
N SER A 104 1.98 11.96 -12.66
CA SER A 104 1.64 12.72 -11.43
C SER A 104 1.49 11.76 -10.25
N ARG A 105 2.61 11.42 -9.63
CA ARG A 105 2.64 10.47 -8.52
C ARG A 105 2.60 11.18 -7.18
N VAL A 106 1.88 10.61 -6.21
CA VAL A 106 1.93 11.05 -4.81
C VAL A 106 3.37 10.92 -4.30
N GLY A 107 3.83 11.94 -3.59
CA GLY A 107 5.21 12.01 -3.08
C GLY A 107 6.20 12.71 -4.01
N ASP A 108 5.81 12.99 -5.29
CA ASP A 108 6.67 13.73 -6.20
C ASP A 108 6.72 15.23 -5.86
N THR A 109 7.79 15.87 -6.30
CA THR A 109 8.00 17.30 -6.14
C THR A 109 7.73 18.02 -7.46
N VAL A 110 6.87 19.03 -7.40
CA VAL A 110 6.60 19.94 -8.50
C VAL A 110 7.47 21.19 -8.36
N THR A 111 8.16 21.58 -9.43
CA THR A 111 8.97 22.81 -9.49
C THR A 111 8.67 23.64 -10.74
N ASN A 112 9.12 24.88 -10.78
CA ASN A 112 9.01 25.70 -11.99
C ASN A 112 9.97 25.18 -13.07
N ALA A 113 9.51 24.95 -14.28
CA ALA A 113 10.34 24.50 -15.39
C ALA A 113 11.38 25.54 -15.82
N SER A 114 11.11 26.85 -15.64
CA SER A 114 12.02 27.95 -15.97
C SER A 114 13.14 28.14 -14.96
N LYS A 115 12.89 27.79 -13.69
CA LYS A 115 13.85 27.89 -12.60
C LYS A 115 13.70 26.66 -11.70
N PRO A 116 14.12 25.49 -12.16
CA PRO A 116 13.90 24.25 -11.40
C PRO A 116 14.73 24.24 -10.13
N SER A 117 14.17 23.63 -9.07
CA SER A 117 14.90 23.34 -7.85
C SER A 117 15.88 22.19 -8.10
N GLU A 118 17.06 22.27 -7.46
CA GLU A 118 18.06 21.19 -7.50
C GLU A 118 17.73 20.03 -6.55
N LYS A 119 16.89 20.29 -5.54
CA LYS A 119 16.56 19.30 -4.50
C LYS A 119 15.06 19.08 -4.46
N ASP A 120 14.69 17.83 -4.48
CA ASP A 120 13.32 17.37 -4.22
C ASP A 120 12.94 17.55 -2.73
N LEU A 121 11.66 17.40 -2.45
CA LEU A 121 11.14 17.35 -1.07
C LEU A 121 11.26 15.90 -0.60
N GLY A 122 12.32 15.64 0.17
CA GLY A 122 12.56 14.32 0.76
C GLY A 122 11.48 13.91 1.77
N GLY A 123 11.50 12.63 2.15
CA GLY A 123 10.64 12.08 3.21
C GLY A 123 9.55 11.14 2.72
N TYR A 124 9.22 11.12 1.43
CA TYR A 124 8.35 10.11 0.85
C TYR A 124 9.18 8.88 0.45
N GLN A 125 8.93 7.76 1.13
CA GLN A 125 9.45 6.46 0.72
C GLN A 125 8.32 5.69 0.05
N HIS A 126 8.60 5.08 -1.09
CA HIS A 126 7.64 4.17 -1.71
C HIS A 126 7.50 2.94 -0.81
N PRO A 127 6.31 2.71 -0.23
CA PRO A 127 6.10 1.53 0.58
C PRO A 127 6.23 0.27 -0.28
N LYS A 128 6.89 -0.74 0.26
CA LYS A 128 7.05 -2.01 -0.43
C LYS A 128 5.83 -2.89 -0.16
N PRO A 129 5.24 -3.52 -1.19
CA PRO A 129 4.17 -4.49 -0.99
C PRO A 129 4.67 -5.68 -0.18
N MET A 130 3.85 -6.13 0.76
CA MET A 130 4.12 -7.29 1.62
C MET A 130 3.28 -8.51 1.23
N VAL A 131 2.11 -8.28 0.65
CA VAL A 131 1.14 -9.31 0.29
C VAL A 131 0.79 -9.18 -1.19
N TYR A 132 0.73 -10.30 -1.89
CA TYR A 132 0.38 -10.35 -3.30
C TYR A 132 -0.84 -11.23 -3.52
N SER A 133 -1.74 -10.82 -4.42
CA SER A 133 -2.89 -11.61 -4.86
C SER A 133 -3.13 -11.39 -6.35
N GLY A 134 -3.52 -12.43 -7.06
CA GLY A 134 -4.01 -12.30 -8.44
C GLY A 134 -5.43 -11.77 -8.45
N LEU A 135 -5.71 -10.76 -9.25
CA LEU A 135 -7.04 -10.25 -9.52
C LEU A 135 -7.42 -10.56 -10.98
N PHE A 136 -8.50 -11.28 -11.15
CA PHE A 136 -8.98 -11.72 -12.46
C PHE A 136 -10.42 -11.26 -12.64
N PRO A 137 -10.79 -10.67 -13.78
CA PRO A 137 -12.18 -10.36 -14.08
C PRO A 137 -12.96 -11.66 -14.32
N ILE A 138 -14.22 -11.72 -13.89
CA ILE A 138 -15.10 -12.87 -14.16
C ILE A 138 -15.34 -13.00 -15.65
N ASP A 139 -15.60 -11.87 -16.33
CA ASP A 139 -15.72 -11.83 -17.79
C ASP A 139 -14.38 -11.35 -18.41
N ALA A 140 -13.82 -12.16 -19.30
CA ALA A 140 -12.53 -11.86 -19.94
C ALA A 140 -12.53 -10.53 -20.75
N LYS A 141 -13.71 -10.04 -21.17
CA LYS A 141 -13.82 -8.75 -21.86
C LYS A 141 -13.51 -7.56 -20.97
N ASP A 142 -13.66 -7.70 -19.65
CA ASP A 142 -13.44 -6.63 -18.68
C ASP A 142 -11.95 -6.46 -18.28
N PHE A 143 -11.05 -7.27 -18.86
CA PHE A 143 -9.60 -7.14 -18.62
C PHE A 143 -9.02 -5.76 -18.95
N PRO A 144 -9.36 -5.08 -20.05
CA PRO A 144 -8.94 -3.71 -20.31
C PRO A 144 -9.47 -2.73 -19.26
N ASP A 145 -10.73 -2.88 -18.83
CA ASP A 145 -11.34 -2.01 -17.82
C ASP A 145 -10.72 -2.19 -16.44
N LEU A 146 -10.34 -3.43 -16.08
CA LEU A 146 -9.59 -3.71 -14.86
C LEU A 146 -8.22 -3.02 -14.87
N ARG A 147 -7.51 -3.03 -16.01
CA ARG A 147 -6.24 -2.31 -16.13
C ARG A 147 -6.42 -0.82 -15.94
N ASP A 148 -7.40 -0.22 -16.63
CA ASP A 148 -7.67 1.21 -16.52
C ASP A 148 -8.11 1.62 -15.11
N ALA A 149 -8.83 0.76 -14.42
CA ALA A 149 -9.22 0.95 -13.03
C ALA A 149 -8.00 0.92 -12.10
N LEU A 150 -7.10 -0.07 -12.25
CA LEU A 150 -5.87 -0.16 -11.48
C LEU A 150 -4.94 1.04 -11.72
N ASP A 151 -4.80 1.49 -12.98
CA ASP A 151 -4.06 2.71 -13.33
C ASP A 151 -4.62 3.95 -12.60
N LYS A 152 -5.95 4.09 -12.53
CA LYS A 152 -6.61 5.19 -11.83
C LYS A 152 -6.45 5.11 -10.30
N LEU A 153 -6.55 3.91 -9.73
CA LEU A 153 -6.34 3.71 -8.29
C LEU A 153 -4.90 4.01 -7.87
N GLN A 154 -3.91 3.67 -8.70
CA GLN A 154 -2.50 3.91 -8.43
C GLN A 154 -2.15 5.41 -8.31
N LEU A 155 -3.02 6.32 -8.81
CA LEU A 155 -2.82 7.76 -8.68
C LEU A 155 -2.77 8.23 -7.23
N ASN A 156 -3.72 7.76 -6.43
CA ASN A 156 -3.84 8.16 -5.03
C ASN A 156 -3.36 7.07 -4.05
N ASP A 157 -2.92 5.94 -4.58
CA ASP A 157 -2.38 4.83 -3.81
C ASP A 157 -0.98 4.45 -4.32
N ALA A 158 0.03 5.13 -3.80
CA ALA A 158 1.43 4.90 -4.17
C ALA A 158 1.96 3.50 -3.77
N ALA A 159 1.24 2.80 -2.89
CA ALA A 159 1.59 1.45 -2.45
C ALA A 159 1.07 0.36 -3.40
N LEU A 160 0.10 0.69 -4.24
CA LEU A 160 -0.48 -0.25 -5.19
C LEU A 160 0.49 -0.50 -6.34
N VAL A 161 0.97 -1.74 -6.43
CA VAL A 161 1.84 -2.21 -7.52
C VAL A 161 1.14 -3.36 -8.22
N TYR A 162 1.17 -3.41 -9.53
CA TYR A 162 0.57 -4.50 -10.27
C TYR A 162 1.34 -4.82 -11.56
N GLU A 163 1.27 -6.06 -11.97
CA GLU A 163 1.85 -6.59 -13.20
C GLU A 163 0.87 -7.56 -13.88
N PRO A 164 0.89 -7.69 -15.21
CA PRO A 164 0.05 -8.66 -15.90
C PRO A 164 0.35 -10.09 -15.44
N GLU A 165 -0.70 -10.86 -15.18
CA GLU A 165 -0.61 -12.28 -14.84
C GLU A 165 -1.56 -13.09 -15.73
N THR A 166 -1.16 -14.30 -16.07
CA THR A 166 -1.99 -15.22 -16.83
C THR A 166 -2.16 -16.52 -16.07
N SER A 167 -3.41 -16.89 -15.84
CA SER A 167 -3.78 -18.18 -15.24
C SER A 167 -4.40 -19.09 -16.29
N THR A 168 -4.00 -20.37 -16.29
CA THR A 168 -4.62 -21.38 -17.18
C THR A 168 -6.08 -21.62 -16.89
N ALA A 169 -6.53 -21.37 -15.65
CA ALA A 169 -7.90 -21.58 -15.20
C ALA A 169 -8.75 -20.28 -15.28
N LEU A 170 -8.15 -19.11 -15.01
CA LEU A 170 -8.85 -17.84 -14.86
C LEU A 170 -8.62 -16.87 -16.03
N GLY A 171 -7.71 -17.19 -16.95
CA GLY A 171 -7.38 -16.35 -18.08
C GLY A 171 -6.41 -15.19 -17.74
N PHE A 172 -6.63 -14.02 -18.34
CA PHE A 172 -5.81 -12.85 -18.13
C PHE A 172 -6.29 -12.04 -16.93
N GLY A 173 -5.34 -11.60 -16.10
CA GLY A 173 -5.55 -10.79 -14.93
C GLY A 173 -4.30 -10.00 -14.56
N PHE A 174 -4.26 -9.55 -13.32
CA PHE A 174 -3.12 -8.83 -12.76
C PHE A 174 -2.73 -9.43 -11.43
N ARG A 175 -1.42 -9.58 -11.23
CA ARG A 175 -0.83 -9.81 -9.93
C ARG A 175 -0.67 -8.47 -9.25
N VAL A 176 -1.31 -8.29 -8.12
CA VAL A 176 -1.36 -7.01 -7.41
C VAL A 176 -0.67 -7.15 -6.06
N GLY A 177 0.21 -6.20 -5.76
CA GLY A 177 0.91 -6.10 -4.48
C GLY A 177 0.23 -5.09 -3.57
N PHE A 178 0.08 -5.47 -2.29
CA PHE A 178 -0.62 -4.72 -1.26
C PHE A 178 0.24 -4.58 0.00
N LEU A 179 0.00 -3.56 0.82
CA LEU A 179 0.65 -3.37 2.12
C LEU A 179 0.25 -4.44 3.15
N GLY A 180 -0.92 -5.03 2.98
CA GLY A 180 -1.48 -6.04 3.87
C GLY A 180 -2.89 -6.41 3.46
N LEU A 181 -3.55 -7.27 4.25
CA LEU A 181 -4.90 -7.77 3.96
C LEU A 181 -5.96 -6.67 3.87
N LEU A 182 -5.97 -5.75 4.83
CA LEU A 182 -6.95 -4.65 4.83
C LEU A 182 -6.80 -3.78 3.57
N HIS A 183 -5.57 -3.51 3.15
CA HIS A 183 -5.32 -2.78 1.91
C HIS A 183 -5.86 -3.54 0.69
N MET A 184 -5.64 -4.85 0.63
CA MET A 184 -6.18 -5.73 -0.43
C MET A 184 -7.72 -5.68 -0.48
N GLU A 185 -8.38 -5.77 0.67
CA GLU A 185 -9.85 -5.72 0.77
C GLU A 185 -10.40 -4.36 0.31
N ILE A 186 -9.77 -3.26 0.75
CA ILE A 186 -10.17 -1.90 0.34
C ILE A 186 -10.01 -1.71 -1.16
N VAL A 187 -8.88 -2.12 -1.74
CA VAL A 187 -8.65 -1.99 -3.19
C VAL A 187 -9.66 -2.82 -3.97
N ARG A 188 -9.93 -4.07 -3.54
CA ARG A 188 -10.93 -4.92 -4.19
C ARG A 188 -12.32 -4.29 -4.11
N GLU A 189 -12.75 -3.84 -2.92
CA GLU A 189 -14.06 -3.20 -2.74
C GLU A 189 -14.19 -1.92 -3.60
N ARG A 190 -13.11 -1.15 -3.75
CA ARG A 190 -13.10 0.02 -4.62
C ARG A 190 -13.23 -0.37 -6.10
N LEU A 191 -12.52 -1.41 -6.56
CA LEU A 191 -12.65 -1.91 -7.94
C LEU A 191 -14.08 -2.39 -8.23
N GLU A 192 -14.70 -3.08 -7.29
CA GLU A 192 -16.09 -3.56 -7.42
C GLU A 192 -17.10 -2.40 -7.41
N ARG A 193 -16.96 -1.43 -6.49
CA ARG A 193 -17.96 -0.35 -6.29
C ARG A 193 -17.78 0.88 -7.17
N GLU A 194 -16.54 1.31 -7.38
CA GLU A 194 -16.26 2.54 -8.14
C GLU A 194 -16.17 2.29 -9.64
N PHE A 195 -15.77 1.07 -10.04
CA PHE A 195 -15.53 0.71 -11.44
C PHE A 195 -16.47 -0.39 -11.97
N ASP A 196 -17.39 -0.88 -11.14
CA ASP A 196 -18.40 -1.90 -11.51
C ASP A 196 -17.76 -3.18 -12.10
N LEU A 197 -16.69 -3.65 -11.47
CA LEU A 197 -15.92 -4.82 -11.89
C LEU A 197 -16.22 -6.01 -10.99
N ASP A 198 -16.66 -7.13 -11.59
CA ASP A 198 -16.78 -8.41 -10.89
C ASP A 198 -15.44 -9.16 -10.94
N LEU A 199 -14.84 -9.40 -9.78
CA LEU A 199 -13.46 -9.90 -9.66
C LEU A 199 -13.36 -11.21 -8.89
N ILE A 200 -12.47 -12.07 -9.36
CA ILE A 200 -11.96 -13.24 -8.62
C ILE A 200 -10.58 -12.86 -8.07
N SER A 201 -10.42 -12.96 -6.75
CA SER A 201 -9.12 -12.82 -6.10
C SER A 201 -8.56 -14.20 -5.74
N THR A 202 -7.27 -14.41 -6.03
CA THR A 202 -6.58 -15.62 -5.56
C THR A 202 -6.20 -15.49 -4.08
N ALA A 203 -5.90 -16.62 -3.44
CA ALA A 203 -5.40 -16.59 -2.07
C ALA A 203 -4.15 -15.68 -1.96
N PRO A 204 -4.05 -14.85 -0.91
CA PRO A 204 -2.91 -13.98 -0.73
C PRO A 204 -1.62 -14.78 -0.53
N SER A 205 -0.53 -14.29 -1.09
CA SER A 205 0.81 -14.86 -0.96
C SER A 205 1.82 -13.81 -0.52
N VAL A 206 2.90 -14.24 0.10
CA VAL A 206 4.01 -13.39 0.51
C VAL A 206 5.23 -13.61 -0.38
N VAL A 207 6.16 -12.67 -0.37
CA VAL A 207 7.42 -12.80 -1.10
C VAL A 207 8.35 -13.75 -0.34
N HIS A 208 8.99 -14.67 -1.06
CA HIS A 208 10.04 -15.52 -0.54
C HIS A 208 11.36 -15.21 -1.25
N HIS A 209 12.46 -15.28 -0.53
CA HIS A 209 13.79 -15.18 -1.12
C HIS A 209 14.48 -16.56 -1.06
N VAL A 210 14.76 -17.11 -2.24
CA VAL A 210 15.43 -18.40 -2.39
C VAL A 210 16.90 -18.16 -2.67
N LEU A 211 17.77 -18.52 -1.72
CA LEU A 211 19.21 -18.47 -1.88
C LEU A 211 19.67 -19.79 -2.53
N MET A 212 20.34 -19.69 -3.67
CA MET A 212 20.89 -20.83 -4.38
C MET A 212 22.32 -21.13 -3.90
N GLU A 213 22.79 -22.38 -4.09
CA GLU A 213 24.18 -22.76 -3.75
C GLU A 213 25.26 -21.96 -4.50
N ASP A 214 24.93 -21.41 -5.65
CA ASP A 214 25.83 -20.54 -6.44
C ASP A 214 25.94 -19.11 -5.89
N GLY A 215 25.21 -18.80 -4.79
CA GLY A 215 25.16 -17.49 -4.16
C GLY A 215 24.16 -16.52 -4.78
N SER A 216 23.42 -16.90 -5.82
CA SER A 216 22.36 -16.08 -6.38
C SER A 216 21.12 -16.13 -5.50
N THR A 217 20.35 -15.01 -5.46
CA THR A 217 19.07 -14.94 -4.77
C THR A 217 17.96 -14.78 -5.78
N VAL A 218 16.97 -15.65 -5.72
CA VAL A 218 15.76 -15.60 -6.55
C VAL A 218 14.61 -15.09 -5.67
N THR A 219 14.00 -13.97 -6.06
CA THR A 219 12.78 -13.47 -5.43
C THR A 219 11.58 -14.20 -6.01
N VAL A 220 10.84 -14.91 -5.17
CA VAL A 220 9.65 -15.68 -5.55
C VAL A 220 8.44 -14.97 -5.01
N THR A 221 7.69 -14.35 -5.89
CA THR A 221 6.42 -13.69 -5.57
C THR A 221 5.24 -14.62 -5.85
N ASN A 222 5.40 -15.54 -6.79
CA ASN A 222 4.42 -16.54 -7.18
C ASN A 222 4.98 -17.96 -6.97
N PRO A 223 4.27 -18.89 -6.32
CA PRO A 223 4.71 -20.27 -6.17
C PRO A 223 5.09 -20.98 -7.49
N SER A 224 4.51 -20.56 -8.62
CA SER A 224 4.87 -21.07 -9.94
C SER A 224 6.33 -20.77 -10.35
N GLU A 225 6.88 -19.66 -9.86
CA GLU A 225 8.25 -19.18 -10.15
C GLU A 225 9.31 -19.83 -9.26
N TYR A 226 8.88 -20.68 -8.31
CA TYR A 226 9.82 -21.37 -7.43
C TYR A 226 10.81 -22.21 -8.26
N PRO A 227 12.11 -22.09 -8.00
CA PRO A 227 13.13 -22.79 -8.80
C PRO A 227 12.89 -24.28 -8.86
N THR A 228 12.87 -24.82 -10.09
CA THR A 228 12.73 -26.27 -10.35
C THR A 228 14.07 -26.93 -10.67
N SER A 229 15.09 -26.12 -10.96
CA SER A 229 16.45 -26.56 -11.29
C SER A 229 17.46 -25.82 -10.41
N GLY A 230 18.58 -26.45 -10.14
CA GLY A 230 19.59 -25.93 -9.23
C GLY A 230 19.40 -26.45 -7.80
N ARG A 231 20.45 -26.28 -6.98
CA ARG A 231 20.39 -26.62 -5.57
C ARG A 231 20.07 -25.40 -4.75
N ILE A 232 19.04 -25.52 -3.93
CA ILE A 232 18.61 -24.49 -3.02
C ILE A 232 19.44 -24.63 -1.73
N ALA A 233 20.10 -23.55 -1.34
CA ALA A 233 20.86 -23.50 -0.09
C ALA A 233 19.95 -23.13 1.09
N GLU A 234 19.06 -22.15 0.89
CA GLU A 234 18.18 -21.64 1.95
C GLU A 234 16.94 -20.95 1.33
N VAL A 235 15.79 -21.08 1.98
CA VAL A 235 14.59 -20.31 1.66
C VAL A 235 14.31 -19.36 2.80
N ARG A 236 14.11 -18.07 2.50
CA ARG A 236 13.76 -17.04 3.48
C ARG A 236 12.34 -16.56 3.29
N GLU A 237 11.65 -16.40 4.40
CA GLU A 237 10.30 -15.84 4.46
C GLU A 237 10.26 -14.58 5.33
N PRO A 238 9.36 -13.61 5.02
CA PRO A 238 9.18 -12.43 5.85
C PRO A 238 8.57 -12.79 7.20
N ILE A 239 9.14 -12.19 8.24
CA ILE A 239 8.74 -12.37 9.62
C ILE A 239 8.18 -11.05 10.16
N VAL A 240 7.19 -11.16 11.02
CA VAL A 240 6.60 -10.03 11.72
C VAL A 240 6.66 -10.21 13.23
N ASP A 241 6.86 -9.12 13.94
CA ASP A 241 6.65 -9.02 15.37
C ASP A 241 5.19 -8.60 15.61
N ALA A 242 4.41 -9.54 16.13
CA ALA A 242 2.98 -9.40 16.38
C ALA A 242 2.71 -9.13 17.87
N THR A 243 1.88 -8.14 18.14
CA THR A 243 1.39 -7.78 19.47
C THR A 243 -0.11 -8.04 19.55
N ILE A 244 -0.51 -8.94 20.45
CA ILE A 244 -1.90 -9.33 20.67
C ILE A 244 -2.36 -8.82 22.02
N LEU A 245 -3.39 -7.98 22.01
CA LEU A 245 -4.05 -7.50 23.25
C LEU A 245 -5.35 -8.28 23.46
N SER A 246 -5.54 -8.87 24.65
CA SER A 246 -6.70 -9.71 24.92
C SER A 246 -7.04 -9.74 26.42
N PRO A 247 -8.28 -10.09 26.78
CA PRO A 247 -8.59 -10.53 28.15
C PRO A 247 -7.78 -11.76 28.54
N ALA A 248 -7.40 -11.85 29.82
CA ALA A 248 -6.54 -12.90 30.34
C ALA A 248 -7.14 -14.32 30.19
N GLU A 249 -8.45 -14.44 30.15
CA GLU A 249 -9.15 -15.73 29.96
C GLU A 249 -8.81 -16.42 28.62
N TYR A 250 -8.37 -15.68 27.60
CA TYR A 250 -8.05 -16.22 26.27
C TYR A 250 -6.56 -16.52 26.06
N ILE A 251 -5.69 -16.33 27.06
CA ILE A 251 -4.24 -16.54 26.93
C ILE A 251 -3.95 -17.93 26.33
N GLY A 252 -4.51 -19.01 26.91
CA GLY A 252 -4.23 -20.38 26.47
C GLY A 252 -4.60 -20.60 25.00
N THR A 253 -5.76 -20.09 24.59
CA THR A 253 -6.26 -20.21 23.22
C THR A 253 -5.38 -19.45 22.22
N ILE A 254 -4.89 -18.27 22.62
CA ILE A 254 -4.02 -17.44 21.76
C ILE A 254 -2.63 -18.09 21.63
N LEU A 255 -2.07 -18.59 22.74
CA LEU A 255 -0.78 -19.29 22.72
C LEU A 255 -0.84 -20.53 21.81
N GLU A 256 -1.92 -21.32 21.90
CA GLU A 256 -2.14 -22.47 21.03
C GLU A 256 -2.24 -22.07 19.56
N LEU A 257 -3.03 -21.03 19.23
CA LEU A 257 -3.14 -20.53 17.87
C LEU A 257 -1.79 -20.10 17.31
N CYS A 258 -1.03 -19.29 18.06
CA CYS A 258 0.28 -18.82 17.62
C CYS A 258 1.29 -19.96 17.43
N GLN A 259 1.28 -20.99 18.29
CA GLN A 259 2.14 -22.17 18.16
C GLN A 259 1.77 -22.99 16.92
N GLN A 260 0.49 -23.19 16.62
CA GLN A 260 0.02 -23.86 15.41
C GLN A 260 0.48 -23.14 14.15
N ARG A 261 0.74 -21.83 14.24
CA ARG A 261 1.20 -20.95 13.15
C ARG A 261 2.70 -20.69 13.18
N ARG A 262 3.49 -21.63 13.64
CA ARG A 262 4.96 -21.55 13.71
C ARG A 262 5.51 -20.34 14.47
N GLY A 263 4.68 -19.77 15.38
CA GLY A 263 5.04 -18.59 16.13
C GLY A 263 6.02 -18.87 17.25
N VAL A 264 6.92 -17.91 17.48
CA VAL A 264 7.89 -17.92 18.58
C VAL A 264 7.51 -16.81 19.57
N GLN A 265 7.15 -17.22 20.79
CA GLN A 265 6.77 -16.28 21.84
C GLN A 265 7.95 -15.38 22.22
N GLN A 266 7.72 -14.07 22.24
CA GLN A 266 8.70 -13.06 22.66
C GLN A 266 8.45 -12.53 24.05
N GLY A 267 7.17 -12.48 24.48
CA GLY A 267 6.81 -11.99 25.80
C GLY A 267 5.32 -12.12 26.09
N LEU A 268 4.99 -11.98 27.38
CA LEU A 268 3.62 -11.91 27.88
C LEU A 268 3.62 -10.99 29.10
N ASP A 269 2.91 -9.88 29.01
CA ASP A 269 2.83 -8.88 30.05
C ASP A 269 1.37 -8.59 30.44
N TYR A 270 1.10 -8.49 31.74
CA TYR A 270 -0.21 -8.10 32.25
C TYR A 270 -0.30 -6.58 32.30
N LEU A 271 -1.16 -6.00 31.49
CA LEU A 271 -1.44 -4.55 31.51
C LEU A 271 -2.36 -4.17 32.68
N SER A 272 -3.25 -5.08 33.07
CA SER A 272 -4.14 -4.97 34.21
C SER A 272 -4.47 -6.38 34.75
N SER A 273 -5.30 -6.48 35.76
CA SER A 273 -5.74 -7.78 36.33
C SER A 273 -6.47 -8.66 35.30
N ASP A 274 -7.07 -8.08 34.28
CA ASP A 274 -7.95 -8.74 33.32
C ASP A 274 -7.48 -8.64 31.88
N ARG A 275 -6.40 -7.87 31.57
CA ARG A 275 -5.87 -7.65 30.23
C ARG A 275 -4.39 -7.99 30.11
N VAL A 276 -4.06 -8.65 29.02
CA VAL A 276 -2.70 -9.07 28.69
C VAL A 276 -2.27 -8.57 27.33
N GLU A 277 -0.98 -8.31 27.22
CA GLU A 277 -0.25 -8.11 25.97
C GLU A 277 0.61 -9.35 25.71
N ILE A 278 0.42 -9.99 24.58
CA ILE A 278 1.16 -11.18 24.18
C ILE A 278 1.95 -10.83 22.93
N ARG A 279 3.27 -10.99 22.98
CA ARG A 279 4.16 -10.71 21.85
C ARG A 279 4.68 -12.00 21.25
N TYR A 280 4.53 -12.11 19.94
CA TYR A 280 4.97 -13.24 19.15
C TYR A 280 5.73 -12.77 17.91
N ARG A 281 6.71 -13.57 17.51
CA ARG A 281 7.31 -13.50 16.19
C ARG A 281 6.67 -14.59 15.34
N LEU A 282 6.08 -14.18 14.20
CA LEU A 282 5.30 -15.05 13.33
C LEU A 282 5.75 -14.87 11.87
N PRO A 283 5.75 -15.94 11.05
CA PRO A 283 5.85 -15.78 9.61
C PRO A 283 4.64 -15.00 9.07
N LEU A 284 4.90 -14.03 8.19
CA LEU A 284 3.82 -13.23 7.58
C LEU A 284 2.84 -14.11 6.81
N SER A 285 3.34 -15.18 6.14
CA SER A 285 2.52 -16.16 5.41
C SER A 285 1.43 -16.80 6.28
N GLU A 286 1.68 -16.98 7.57
CA GLU A 286 0.72 -17.58 8.50
C GLU A 286 -0.35 -16.60 8.97
N ILE A 287 -0.06 -15.29 8.87
CA ILE A 287 -1.00 -14.23 9.28
C ILE A 287 -1.97 -13.89 8.15
N VAL A 288 -1.46 -13.80 6.91
CA VAL A 288 -2.24 -13.28 5.77
C VAL A 288 -3.36 -14.20 5.29
N PHE A 289 -3.45 -15.44 5.72
CA PHE A 289 -4.47 -16.36 5.24
C PHE A 289 -5.75 -16.31 6.08
N ASP A 290 -5.72 -16.67 7.34
CA ASP A 290 -6.93 -16.79 8.19
C ASP A 290 -6.66 -16.51 9.67
N PHE A 291 -5.46 -16.09 10.03
CA PHE A 291 -5.06 -15.92 11.45
C PHE A 291 -5.95 -14.93 12.18
N PHE A 292 -6.25 -13.79 11.54
CA PHE A 292 -7.08 -12.75 12.15
C PHE A 292 -8.51 -13.27 12.44
N ASP A 293 -9.10 -13.97 11.48
CA ASP A 293 -10.44 -14.53 11.62
C ASP A 293 -10.48 -15.59 12.72
N GLN A 294 -9.47 -16.46 12.79
CA GLN A 294 -9.34 -17.44 13.85
C GLN A 294 -9.11 -16.80 15.21
N LEU A 295 -8.27 -15.76 15.28
CA LEU A 295 -8.04 -15.01 16.51
C LEU A 295 -9.35 -14.39 17.03
N LYS A 296 -10.09 -13.71 16.16
CA LYS A 296 -11.38 -13.11 16.50
C LYS A 296 -12.42 -14.15 16.90
N SER A 297 -12.56 -15.22 16.13
CA SER A 297 -13.51 -16.28 16.42
C SER A 297 -13.23 -16.97 17.77
N ARG A 298 -11.97 -17.34 18.04
CA ARG A 298 -11.56 -18.04 19.25
C ARG A 298 -11.60 -17.15 20.49
N THR A 299 -11.53 -15.83 20.34
CA THR A 299 -11.59 -14.86 21.45
C THR A 299 -12.91 -14.09 21.51
N LYS A 300 -13.95 -14.53 20.81
CA LYS A 300 -15.27 -13.88 20.74
C LYS A 300 -15.18 -12.39 20.32
N GLY A 301 -14.19 -12.05 19.50
CA GLY A 301 -13.95 -10.68 19.02
C GLY A 301 -13.15 -9.79 19.97
N TYR A 302 -12.79 -10.25 21.16
CA TYR A 302 -12.12 -9.39 22.15
C TYR A 302 -10.64 -9.14 21.89
N ALA A 303 -9.93 -10.09 21.24
CA ALA A 303 -8.51 -9.87 20.93
C ALA A 303 -8.33 -8.86 19.79
N SER A 304 -7.30 -8.04 19.91
CA SER A 304 -6.80 -7.18 18.83
C SER A 304 -5.37 -7.60 18.47
N LEU A 305 -5.06 -7.49 17.17
CA LEU A 305 -3.75 -7.82 16.60
C LEU A 305 -3.19 -6.55 15.97
N ASP A 306 -1.94 -6.25 16.30
CA ASP A 306 -1.08 -5.32 15.60
C ASP A 306 0.21 -6.03 15.24
N TYR A 307 0.81 -5.72 14.09
CA TYR A 307 2.08 -6.32 13.69
C TYR A 307 2.92 -5.37 12.83
N HIS A 308 4.21 -5.54 12.88
CA HIS A 308 5.16 -4.80 12.05
C HIS A 308 6.24 -5.74 11.53
N GLU A 309 6.81 -5.38 10.39
CA GLU A 309 7.85 -6.17 9.75
C GLU A 309 9.09 -6.29 10.64
N ALA A 310 9.61 -7.51 10.80
CA ALA A 310 10.78 -7.83 11.62
C ALA A 310 11.91 -8.47 10.80
N GLY A 311 11.90 -8.27 9.48
CA GLY A 311 12.89 -8.82 8.56
C GLY A 311 12.55 -10.19 8.02
N GLU A 312 13.56 -10.96 7.64
CA GLU A 312 13.42 -12.29 7.02
C GLU A 312 14.11 -13.34 7.87
N HIS A 313 13.57 -14.56 7.83
CA HIS A 313 14.16 -15.70 8.51
C HIS A 313 14.22 -16.92 7.59
N ALA A 314 15.25 -17.76 7.78
CA ALA A 314 15.34 -19.04 7.13
C ALA A 314 14.16 -19.94 7.53
N ALA A 315 13.51 -20.56 6.56
CA ALA A 315 12.39 -21.46 6.78
C ALA A 315 12.55 -22.74 5.97
N ASP A 316 12.12 -23.83 6.57
CA ASP A 316 12.08 -25.14 5.92
C ASP A 316 10.78 -25.26 5.11
N LEU A 317 10.82 -24.71 3.90
CA LEU A 317 9.68 -24.64 3.00
C LEU A 317 9.93 -25.53 1.77
N VAL A 318 8.87 -26.24 1.36
CA VAL A 318 8.89 -27.09 0.16
C VAL A 318 7.78 -26.69 -0.80
N LYS A 319 8.04 -26.77 -2.11
CA LYS A 319 7.04 -26.55 -3.12
C LYS A 319 6.06 -27.72 -3.16
N ALA A 320 4.83 -27.51 -2.70
CA ALA A 320 3.74 -28.48 -2.88
C ALA A 320 3.02 -28.24 -4.21
N VAL A 321 2.87 -29.27 -5.04
CA VAL A 321 2.09 -29.23 -6.28
C VAL A 321 0.86 -30.12 -6.12
N SER A 322 -0.32 -29.49 -6.16
CA SER A 322 -1.59 -30.23 -6.11
C SER A 322 -2.13 -30.44 -7.53
N TYR A 323 -2.33 -31.68 -7.92
CA TYR A 323 -2.90 -32.04 -9.22
C TYR A 323 -4.38 -32.44 -9.01
N THR A 324 -5.29 -31.49 -9.09
CA THR A 324 -6.74 -31.73 -8.86
C THR A 324 -7.46 -32.38 -10.04
N HIS A 325 -6.84 -32.48 -11.23
CA HIS A 325 -7.48 -32.97 -12.45
C HIS A 325 -6.79 -34.16 -13.13
N LEU A 326 -5.72 -34.68 -12.56
CA LEU A 326 -5.08 -35.92 -13.03
C LEU A 326 -5.50 -37.07 -12.11
N THR A 327 -6.33 -37.97 -12.62
CA THR A 327 -6.61 -39.29 -12.04
C THR A 327 -5.35 -40.18 -12.13
N LEU A 328 -4.33 -39.85 -11.37
CA LEU A 328 -3.22 -40.77 -11.12
C LEU A 328 -3.39 -41.30 -9.69
N PRO A 329 -3.27 -42.63 -9.49
CA PRO A 329 -3.27 -43.16 -8.14
C PRO A 329 -2.13 -42.55 -7.36
N THR A 330 -2.45 -41.85 -6.29
CA THR A 330 -1.50 -41.37 -5.31
C THR A 330 -0.87 -42.57 -4.63
N ASN A 331 0.26 -43.04 -5.13
CA ASN A 331 1.16 -43.83 -4.30
C ASN A 331 1.77 -42.86 -3.29
N ARG A 332 1.18 -42.90 -2.09
CA ARG A 332 1.85 -42.43 -0.89
C ARG A 332 3.08 -43.34 -0.66
N GLU A 333 4.24 -42.80 -0.85
CA GLU A 333 5.40 -43.28 -0.13
C GLU A 333 6.15 -42.05 0.38
N VAL A 334 6.07 -41.92 1.71
CA VAL A 334 6.87 -41.31 2.76
C VAL A 334 7.46 -39.94 2.48
#